data_3efe5c2f34f95d6317dbd6d2ebeb076f
#
_entry.id   3efe5c2f34f95d6317dbd6d2ebeb076f
#
_cell.length_a   1.000
_cell.length_b   1.000
_cell.length_c   1.000
_cell.angle_alpha   90.00
_cell.angle_beta   90.00
_cell.angle_gamma   90.00
#
_symmetry.space_group_name_H-M   'P 1'
#
loop_
_entity.id
_entity.type
_entity.pdbx_description
1 polymer ?
#
loop_
_entity_poly.entity_id
_entity_poly.type
_entity_poly.pdbx_seq_one_letter_code
_entity_poly.pdbx_strand_id
1 'polypeptide(L)'
;MKRIVDGVWEVGIGYVHAHVFEADDGLVLVDTGTPGKIGKIDGALRDIGRKVEDVRTILLTHWHYDHIGALGEIVRRSGATVVAHTYDAPVIDGSRAPQLTRVMKLTAPFLGKPASAPVDRVLDADGPAGVTGVTALHTPGHTEGHVSYLLDRHGGVLFAGDVATSLRGRVRRPPKVVTPDMTTNEASMRRLAEKAFDVVVFGHGKALVGGAAQRFRDFAANL
;
A
#
# COMPACT_ATOMS: atom_id res chain seq x y z
N MET A 1 4.59 17.00 0.02
CA MET A 1 4.73 15.69 0.69
C MET A 1 4.69 15.87 2.20
N LYS A 2 4.18 14.91 2.98
CA LYS A 2 4.12 14.99 4.45
C LYS A 2 5.10 13.97 5.04
N ARG A 3 6.05 14.45 5.87
CA ARG A 3 6.92 13.55 6.64
C ARG A 3 6.11 12.91 7.77
N ILE A 4 6.12 11.58 7.85
CA ILE A 4 5.46 10.79 8.90
C ILE A 4 6.43 10.61 10.08
N VAL A 5 7.59 10.03 9.79
CA VAL A 5 8.76 9.94 10.67
C VAL A 5 10.00 10.18 9.82
N ASP A 6 11.18 10.17 10.41
CA ASP A 6 12.43 10.40 9.67
C ASP A 6 12.63 9.31 8.61
N GLY A 7 12.96 9.72 7.38
CA GLY A 7 13.13 8.81 6.24
C GLY A 7 11.85 8.13 5.74
N VAL A 8 10.64 8.53 6.21
CA VAL A 8 9.34 7.98 5.75
C VAL A 8 8.34 9.10 5.49
N TRP A 9 7.74 9.12 4.31
CA TRP A 9 6.82 10.16 3.86
C TRP A 9 5.52 9.59 3.29
N GLU A 10 4.46 10.40 3.37
CA GLU A 10 3.15 10.19 2.76
C GLU A 10 2.96 11.16 1.59
N VAL A 11 2.55 10.64 0.46
CA VAL A 11 2.18 11.39 -0.74
C VAL A 11 0.66 11.33 -0.92
N GLY A 12 -0.01 12.45 -0.69
CA GLY A 12 -1.46 12.53 -0.90
C GLY A 12 -1.82 12.63 -2.38
N ILE A 13 -2.63 11.69 -2.87
CA ILE A 13 -3.05 11.59 -4.27
C ILE A 13 -4.59 11.59 -4.31
N GLY A 14 -5.19 12.74 -3.97
CA GLY A 14 -6.64 12.85 -3.83
C GLY A 14 -7.12 12.20 -2.53
N TYR A 15 -7.88 11.11 -2.64
CA TYR A 15 -8.44 10.38 -1.50
C TYR A 15 -7.56 9.18 -1.06
N VAL A 16 -6.50 8.87 -1.81
CA VAL A 16 -5.57 7.76 -1.55
C VAL A 16 -4.17 8.29 -1.25
N HIS A 17 -3.37 7.50 -0.55
CA HIS A 17 -1.99 7.80 -0.23
C HIS A 17 -1.05 6.74 -0.81
N ALA A 18 0.05 7.19 -1.41
CA ALA A 18 1.25 6.39 -1.59
C ALA A 18 2.25 6.78 -0.51
N HIS A 19 3.21 5.90 -0.21
CA HIS A 19 4.22 6.18 0.79
C HIS A 19 5.61 5.97 0.20
N VAL A 20 6.56 6.78 0.64
CA VAL A 20 7.96 6.70 0.21
C VAL A 20 8.82 6.53 1.44
N PHE A 21 9.82 5.67 1.37
CA PHE A 21 10.87 5.62 2.38
C PHE A 21 12.26 5.40 1.76
N GLU A 22 13.29 5.82 2.50
CA GLU A 22 14.68 5.59 2.10
C GLU A 22 15.11 4.16 2.45
N ALA A 23 15.74 3.48 1.50
CA ALA A 23 16.42 2.23 1.68
C ALA A 23 17.92 2.37 1.31
N ASP A 24 18.71 1.34 1.55
CA ASP A 24 20.16 1.39 1.36
C ASP A 24 20.58 1.67 -0.08
N ASP A 25 19.78 1.23 -1.05
CA ASP A 25 20.02 1.31 -2.49
C ASP A 25 19.23 2.40 -3.22
N GLY A 26 18.36 3.14 -2.52
CA GLY A 26 17.54 4.20 -3.10
C GLY A 26 16.22 4.38 -2.41
N LEU A 27 15.19 4.78 -3.17
CA LEU A 27 13.85 4.96 -2.65
C LEU A 27 12.99 3.71 -2.85
N VAL A 28 12.18 3.42 -1.85
CA VAL A 28 11.08 2.45 -1.94
C VAL A 28 9.76 3.20 -1.96
N LEU A 29 8.91 2.86 -2.91
CA LEU A 29 7.56 3.38 -3.01
C LEU A 29 6.56 2.29 -2.61
N VAL A 30 5.65 2.59 -1.70
CA VAL A 30 4.53 1.72 -1.36
C VAL A 30 3.27 2.28 -2.01
N ASP A 31 2.71 1.54 -2.95
CA ASP A 31 1.64 1.92 -3.87
C ASP A 31 1.97 3.12 -4.76
N THR A 32 1.16 3.37 -5.78
CA THR A 32 1.44 4.38 -6.82
C THR A 32 0.28 5.34 -7.07
N GLY A 33 -0.79 5.26 -6.26
CA GLY A 33 -1.95 6.14 -6.36
C GLY A 33 -2.81 5.90 -7.59
N THR A 34 -3.63 6.90 -7.93
CA THR A 34 -4.64 6.82 -9.01
C THR A 34 -4.03 7.07 -10.39
N PRO A 35 -4.63 6.50 -11.46
CA PRO A 35 -4.22 6.73 -12.86
C PRO A 35 -4.13 8.23 -13.21
N GLY A 36 -3.12 8.58 -14.01
CA GLY A 36 -2.91 9.95 -14.48
C GLY A 36 -2.43 10.94 -13.41
N LYS A 37 -2.03 10.49 -12.22
CA LYS A 37 -1.60 11.35 -11.11
C LYS A 37 -0.12 11.24 -10.76
N ILE A 38 0.71 10.69 -11.64
CA ILE A 38 2.17 10.61 -11.42
C ILE A 38 2.80 11.96 -11.07
N GLY A 39 2.30 13.06 -11.61
CA GLY A 39 2.77 14.40 -11.28
C GLY A 39 2.68 14.76 -9.78
N LYS A 40 1.82 14.07 -9.01
CA LYS A 40 1.78 14.20 -7.54
C LYS A 40 2.99 13.53 -6.89
N ILE A 41 3.39 12.36 -7.40
CA ILE A 41 4.59 11.63 -6.94
C ILE A 41 5.84 12.41 -7.35
N ASP A 42 5.93 12.85 -8.61
CA ASP A 42 7.04 13.68 -9.09
C ASP A 42 7.24 14.95 -8.25
N GLY A 43 6.15 15.66 -7.99
CA GLY A 43 6.19 16.87 -7.16
C GLY A 43 6.66 16.57 -5.75
N ALA A 44 6.11 15.53 -5.15
CA ALA A 44 6.45 15.08 -3.80
C ALA A 44 7.94 14.67 -3.67
N LEU A 45 8.46 13.93 -4.64
CA LEU A 45 9.88 13.54 -4.64
C LEU A 45 10.80 14.76 -4.81
N ARG A 46 10.44 15.73 -5.67
CA ARG A 46 11.22 16.99 -5.80
C ARG A 46 11.27 17.78 -4.49
N ASP A 47 10.22 17.76 -3.66
CA ASP A 47 10.22 18.44 -2.36
C ASP A 47 11.32 17.96 -1.42
N ILE A 48 11.81 16.73 -1.62
CA ILE A 48 12.92 16.13 -0.86
C ILE A 48 14.23 15.99 -1.67
N GLY A 49 14.33 16.70 -2.81
CA GLY A 49 15.51 16.67 -3.67
C GLY A 49 15.71 15.35 -4.42
N ARG A 50 14.65 14.58 -4.62
CA ARG A 50 14.65 13.27 -5.30
C ARG A 50 13.80 13.31 -6.58
N LYS A 51 13.88 12.25 -7.38
CA LYS A 51 13.15 12.08 -8.62
C LYS A 51 12.63 10.63 -8.76
N VAL A 52 11.68 10.41 -9.65
CA VAL A 52 11.10 9.07 -9.90
C VAL A 52 12.18 8.05 -10.27
N GLU A 53 13.21 8.47 -10.98
CA GLU A 53 14.35 7.64 -11.38
C GLU A 53 15.21 7.14 -10.20
N ASP A 54 15.00 7.69 -8.98
CA ASP A 54 15.67 7.23 -7.75
C ASP A 54 14.89 6.10 -7.05
N VAL A 55 13.67 5.79 -7.50
CA VAL A 55 12.87 4.66 -6.99
C VAL A 55 13.51 3.35 -7.48
N ARG A 56 13.86 2.47 -6.56
CA ARG A 56 14.46 1.16 -6.83
C ARG A 56 13.47 0.01 -6.68
N THR A 57 12.53 0.15 -5.74
CA THR A 57 11.52 -0.89 -5.47
C THR A 57 10.15 -0.26 -5.30
N ILE A 58 9.15 -0.93 -5.85
CA ILE A 58 7.73 -0.61 -5.64
C ILE A 58 7.10 -1.80 -4.93
N LEU A 59 6.63 -1.59 -3.71
CA LEU A 59 5.89 -2.56 -2.92
C LEU A 59 4.40 -2.29 -3.11
N LEU A 60 3.70 -3.19 -3.76
CA LEU A 60 2.26 -3.04 -3.98
C LEU A 60 1.48 -3.74 -2.87
N THR A 61 0.55 -3.02 -2.23
CA THR A 61 -0.32 -3.61 -1.22
C THR A 61 -1.37 -4.50 -1.86
N HIS A 62 -1.96 -4.07 -2.98
CA HIS A 62 -2.97 -4.80 -3.73
C HIS A 62 -3.21 -4.19 -5.12
N TRP A 63 -4.05 -4.85 -5.95
CA TRP A 63 -4.24 -4.50 -7.37
C TRP A 63 -5.24 -3.37 -7.65
N HIS A 64 -5.93 -2.76 -6.68
CA HIS A 64 -6.92 -1.72 -6.99
C HIS A 64 -6.31 -0.54 -7.73
N TYR A 65 -7.09 0.05 -8.67
CA TYR A 65 -6.59 1.05 -9.63
C TYR A 65 -6.07 2.33 -8.96
N ASP A 66 -6.56 2.65 -7.80
CA ASP A 66 -6.08 3.79 -7.01
C ASP A 66 -4.80 3.47 -6.20
N HIS A 67 -4.31 2.24 -6.25
CA HIS A 67 -3.03 1.82 -5.69
C HIS A 67 -1.96 1.53 -6.75
N ILE A 68 -2.37 1.08 -7.94
CA ILE A 68 -1.43 0.77 -9.04
C ILE A 68 -1.48 1.79 -10.19
N GLY A 69 -2.16 2.92 -10.00
CA GLY A 69 -2.53 3.82 -11.08
C GLY A 69 -1.39 4.43 -11.89
N ALA A 70 -0.26 4.75 -11.26
CA ALA A 70 0.92 5.28 -11.94
C ALA A 70 2.03 4.22 -12.14
N LEU A 71 1.78 2.95 -11.83
CA LEU A 71 2.78 1.88 -11.80
C LEU A 71 3.57 1.80 -13.10
N GLY A 72 2.89 1.58 -14.23
CA GLY A 72 3.56 1.38 -15.52
C GLY A 72 4.42 2.57 -15.95
N GLU A 73 4.02 3.80 -15.60
CA GLU A 73 4.82 4.98 -15.91
C GLU A 73 6.05 5.10 -15.01
N ILE A 74 5.91 4.80 -13.72
CA ILE A 74 7.04 4.80 -12.78
C ILE A 74 8.06 3.74 -13.19
N VAL A 75 7.62 2.51 -13.44
CA VAL A 75 8.50 1.41 -13.88
C VAL A 75 9.26 1.78 -15.15
N ARG A 76 8.57 2.32 -16.16
CA ARG A 76 9.19 2.75 -17.41
C ARG A 76 10.29 3.80 -17.20
N ARG A 77 10.13 4.69 -16.21
CA ARG A 77 11.09 5.78 -15.92
C ARG A 77 12.23 5.35 -15.01
N SER A 78 11.95 4.55 -13.99
CA SER A 78 12.91 4.20 -12.94
C SER A 78 13.58 2.84 -13.15
N GLY A 79 12.94 1.92 -13.87
CA GLY A 79 13.35 0.52 -13.90
C GLY A 79 13.19 -0.19 -12.55
N ALA A 80 12.32 0.33 -11.66
CA ALA A 80 12.13 -0.20 -10.32
C ALA A 80 11.61 -1.64 -10.34
N THR A 81 12.10 -2.46 -9.41
CA THR A 81 11.59 -3.80 -9.13
C THR A 81 10.18 -3.72 -8.54
N VAL A 82 9.22 -4.41 -9.12
CA VAL A 82 7.84 -4.48 -8.63
C VAL A 82 7.63 -5.74 -7.80
N VAL A 83 7.11 -5.56 -6.59
CA VAL A 83 6.82 -6.62 -5.64
C VAL A 83 5.32 -6.66 -5.38
N ALA A 84 4.69 -7.84 -5.52
CA ALA A 84 3.27 -8.04 -5.23
C ALA A 84 3.00 -9.50 -4.84
N HIS A 85 1.83 -9.75 -4.25
CA HIS A 85 1.41 -11.10 -3.89
C HIS A 85 0.95 -11.91 -5.11
N THR A 86 1.16 -13.23 -5.07
CA THR A 86 0.85 -14.16 -6.15
C THR A 86 -0.60 -14.08 -6.64
N TYR A 87 -1.56 -13.82 -5.76
CA TYR A 87 -2.98 -13.71 -6.14
C TYR A 87 -3.31 -12.42 -6.88
N ASP A 88 -2.60 -11.33 -6.62
CA ASP A 88 -2.85 -10.01 -7.24
C ASP A 88 -1.94 -9.76 -8.45
N ALA A 89 -0.77 -10.40 -8.52
CA ALA A 89 0.21 -10.25 -9.60
C ALA A 89 -0.39 -10.40 -11.01
N PRO A 90 -1.24 -11.42 -11.30
CA PRO A 90 -1.83 -11.56 -12.64
C PRO A 90 -2.79 -10.43 -13.05
N VAL A 91 -3.37 -9.72 -12.08
CA VAL A 91 -4.20 -8.54 -12.37
C VAL A 91 -3.32 -7.33 -12.63
N ILE A 92 -2.21 -7.20 -11.88
CA ILE A 92 -1.25 -6.10 -11.99
C ILE A 92 -0.51 -6.14 -13.32
N ASP A 93 -0.06 -7.32 -13.75
CA ASP A 93 0.64 -7.49 -15.04
C ASP A 93 -0.31 -7.52 -16.25
N GLY A 94 -1.62 -7.60 -15.99
CA GLY A 94 -2.66 -7.59 -17.02
C GLY A 94 -2.97 -8.95 -17.64
N SER A 95 -2.35 -10.04 -17.16
CA SER A 95 -2.60 -11.41 -17.67
C SER A 95 -3.97 -11.95 -17.23
N ARG A 96 -4.56 -11.38 -16.15
CA ARG A 96 -5.90 -11.69 -15.67
C ARG A 96 -6.74 -10.42 -15.50
N ALA A 97 -8.01 -10.48 -15.89
CA ALA A 97 -8.95 -9.38 -15.64
C ALA A 97 -9.30 -9.29 -14.14
N PRO A 98 -9.46 -8.06 -13.59
CA PRO A 98 -9.83 -7.87 -12.19
C PRO A 98 -11.25 -8.34 -11.88
N GLN A 99 -11.44 -8.90 -10.69
CA GLN A 99 -12.77 -9.22 -10.17
C GLN A 99 -13.38 -7.99 -9.47
N LEU A 100 -14.07 -7.17 -10.24
CA LEU A 100 -14.68 -5.94 -9.75
C LEU A 100 -15.97 -6.21 -8.97
N THR A 101 -16.13 -5.59 -7.81
CA THR A 101 -17.43 -5.49 -7.11
C THR A 101 -18.43 -4.66 -7.93
N ARG A 102 -19.71 -4.69 -7.57
CA ARG A 102 -20.74 -3.88 -8.27
C ARG A 102 -20.41 -2.38 -8.27
N VAL A 103 -19.91 -1.87 -7.14
CA VAL A 103 -19.52 -0.45 -7.01
C VAL A 103 -18.31 -0.15 -7.88
N MET A 104 -17.28 -1.00 -7.86
CA MET A 104 -16.09 -0.83 -8.69
C MET A 104 -16.43 -0.86 -10.18
N LYS A 105 -17.35 -1.73 -10.63
CA LYS A 105 -17.82 -1.74 -12.03
C LYS A 105 -18.44 -0.40 -12.45
N LEU A 106 -19.13 0.27 -11.54
CA LEU A 106 -19.74 1.58 -11.80
C LEU A 106 -18.71 2.72 -11.81
N THR A 107 -17.69 2.64 -10.97
CA THR A 107 -16.69 3.72 -10.77
C THR A 107 -15.45 3.58 -11.65
N ALA A 108 -15.05 2.37 -12.02
CA ALA A 108 -13.86 2.10 -12.81
C ALA A 108 -13.77 2.92 -14.12
N PRO A 109 -14.84 3.14 -14.90
CA PRO A 109 -14.77 3.96 -16.11
C PRO A 109 -14.32 5.40 -15.86
N PHE A 110 -14.54 5.93 -14.67
CA PHE A 110 -14.18 7.31 -14.31
C PHE A 110 -12.78 7.41 -13.69
N LEU A 111 -12.24 6.31 -13.18
CA LEU A 111 -10.89 6.27 -12.58
C LEU A 111 -9.78 6.13 -13.63
N GLY A 112 -10.12 5.70 -14.84
CA GLY A 112 -9.15 5.30 -15.85
C GLY A 112 -8.54 3.93 -15.55
N LYS A 113 -7.96 3.29 -16.58
CA LYS A 113 -7.27 2.01 -16.42
C LYS A 113 -5.77 2.28 -16.23
N PRO A 114 -5.12 1.72 -15.19
CA PRO A 114 -3.68 1.81 -15.06
C PRO A 114 -2.99 1.05 -16.20
N ALA A 115 -1.80 1.50 -16.58
CA ALA A 115 -0.93 0.71 -17.42
C ALA A 115 -0.37 -0.46 -16.60
N SER A 116 -0.47 -1.67 -17.13
CA SER A 116 0.12 -2.86 -16.52
C SER A 116 1.65 -2.75 -16.48
N ALA A 117 2.26 -3.41 -15.52
CA ALA A 117 3.70 -3.61 -15.45
C ALA A 117 4.00 -5.03 -14.97
N PRO A 118 5.12 -5.63 -15.39
CA PRO A 118 5.51 -6.94 -14.88
C PRO A 118 5.70 -6.88 -13.35
N VAL A 119 5.40 -7.98 -12.69
CA VAL A 119 5.71 -8.19 -11.27
C VAL A 119 6.99 -9.02 -11.21
N ASP A 120 8.09 -8.39 -10.75
CA ASP A 120 9.42 -8.99 -10.78
C ASP A 120 9.64 -9.94 -9.60
N ARG A 121 9.04 -9.63 -8.45
CA ARG A 121 9.09 -10.48 -7.25
C ARG A 121 7.69 -10.80 -6.76
N VAL A 122 7.37 -12.07 -6.78
CA VAL A 122 6.08 -12.59 -6.31
C VAL A 122 6.21 -13.08 -4.87
N LEU A 123 5.31 -12.62 -4.01
CA LEU A 123 5.17 -13.06 -2.62
C LEU A 123 4.06 -14.12 -2.54
N ASP A 124 4.29 -15.20 -1.80
CA ASP A 124 3.32 -16.28 -1.60
C ASP A 124 3.00 -16.55 -0.11
N ALA A 125 3.76 -15.92 0.78
CA ALA A 125 3.63 -16.06 2.24
C ALA A 125 4.17 -14.82 2.95
N ASP A 126 4.00 -14.78 4.28
CA ASP A 126 4.70 -13.82 5.15
C ASP A 126 6.22 -14.04 5.05
N GLY A 127 6.98 -12.95 4.98
CA GLY A 127 8.43 -13.06 4.91
C GLY A 127 9.12 -11.81 4.38
N PRO A 128 10.41 -11.90 4.02
CA PRO A 128 11.16 -10.75 3.49
C PRO A 128 10.55 -10.20 2.20
N ALA A 129 10.29 -8.89 2.16
CA ALA A 129 9.73 -8.23 0.98
C ALA A 129 10.76 -7.97 -0.13
N GLY A 130 12.05 -8.34 0.09
CA GLY A 130 13.14 -8.06 -0.85
C GLY A 130 13.79 -6.69 -0.66
N VAL A 131 13.41 -5.98 0.38
CA VAL A 131 14.02 -4.74 0.86
C VAL A 131 14.50 -4.97 2.28
N THR A 132 15.72 -4.53 2.59
CA THR A 132 16.33 -4.69 3.92
C THR A 132 15.43 -4.10 5.01
N GLY A 133 15.15 -4.88 6.05
CA GLY A 133 14.32 -4.46 7.18
C GLY A 133 12.81 -4.40 6.88
N VAL A 134 12.34 -4.91 5.73
CA VAL A 134 10.91 -4.94 5.39
C VAL A 134 10.38 -6.36 5.37
N THR A 135 9.39 -6.62 6.20
CA THR A 135 8.61 -7.87 6.21
C THR A 135 7.27 -7.67 5.51
N ALA A 136 6.97 -8.50 4.53
CA ALA A 136 5.65 -8.62 3.93
C ALA A 136 4.76 -9.49 4.82
N LEU A 137 3.53 -9.05 5.04
CA LEU A 137 2.52 -9.75 5.81
C LEU A 137 1.29 -9.95 4.91
N HIS A 138 0.99 -11.16 4.52
CA HIS A 138 -0.20 -11.44 3.72
C HIS A 138 -1.46 -11.17 4.54
N THR A 139 -2.27 -10.21 4.14
CA THR A 139 -3.44 -9.69 4.86
C THR A 139 -4.69 -9.73 3.98
N PRO A 140 -5.14 -10.93 3.56
CA PRO A 140 -6.24 -11.10 2.62
C PRO A 140 -7.59 -10.59 3.16
N GLY A 141 -8.53 -10.38 2.23
CA GLY A 141 -9.92 -10.01 2.48
C GLY A 141 -10.36 -8.79 1.71
N HIS A 142 -9.57 -7.71 1.69
CA HIS A 142 -9.81 -6.57 0.80
C HIS A 142 -9.54 -6.94 -0.67
N THR A 143 -8.42 -7.61 -0.94
CA THR A 143 -8.21 -8.51 -2.08
C THR A 143 -7.69 -9.84 -1.57
N GLU A 144 -7.67 -10.89 -2.42
CA GLU A 144 -7.06 -12.17 -2.06
C GLU A 144 -5.55 -12.03 -1.84
N GLY A 145 -4.89 -11.17 -2.62
CA GLY A 145 -3.45 -10.93 -2.59
C GLY A 145 -3.04 -9.69 -1.80
N HIS A 146 -3.91 -9.14 -0.94
CA HIS A 146 -3.55 -7.97 -0.16
C HIS A 146 -2.36 -8.25 0.78
N VAL A 147 -1.37 -7.33 0.78
CA VAL A 147 -0.16 -7.39 1.62
C VAL A 147 -0.03 -6.10 2.41
N SER A 148 0.24 -6.22 3.70
CA SER A 148 0.76 -5.13 4.52
C SER A 148 2.27 -5.26 4.66
N TYR A 149 3.00 -4.15 4.74
CA TYR A 149 4.45 -4.17 4.90
C TYR A 149 4.85 -3.58 6.24
N LEU A 150 5.75 -4.26 6.95
CA LEU A 150 6.30 -3.80 8.22
C LEU A 150 7.77 -3.46 8.05
N LEU A 151 8.12 -2.18 8.18
CA LEU A 151 9.49 -1.69 8.17
C LEU A 151 10.02 -1.65 9.61
N ASP A 152 11.16 -2.30 9.84
CA ASP A 152 11.84 -2.37 11.14
C ASP A 152 12.70 -1.11 11.39
N ARG A 153 12.01 0.03 11.54
CA ARG A 153 12.55 1.33 11.93
C ARG A 153 11.52 2.06 12.80
N HIS A 154 11.98 2.99 13.65
CA HIS A 154 11.11 3.83 14.49
C HIS A 154 10.14 3.02 15.37
N GLY A 155 10.57 1.86 15.90
CA GLY A 155 9.70 0.98 16.67
C GLY A 155 8.67 0.22 15.82
N GLY A 156 8.88 0.16 14.51
CA GLY A 156 8.02 -0.44 13.49
C GLY A 156 7.12 0.57 12.81
N VAL A 157 7.19 0.61 11.46
CA VAL A 157 6.27 1.36 10.60
C VAL A 157 5.45 0.37 9.79
N LEU A 158 4.17 0.27 10.08
CA LEU A 158 3.24 -0.59 9.35
C LEU A 158 2.60 0.19 8.20
N PHE A 159 2.86 -0.22 6.97
CA PHE A 159 2.12 0.18 5.77
C PHE A 159 0.94 -0.77 5.65
N ALA A 160 -0.20 -0.37 6.17
CA ALA A 160 -1.36 -1.26 6.30
C ALA A 160 -2.10 -1.49 4.97
N GLY A 161 -1.89 -0.64 3.96
CA GLY A 161 -2.72 -0.65 2.77
C GLY A 161 -4.19 -0.44 3.13
N ASP A 162 -5.05 -1.25 2.55
CA ASP A 162 -6.50 -1.19 2.71
C ASP A 162 -7.10 -2.32 3.55
N VAL A 163 -6.27 -3.08 4.28
CA VAL A 163 -6.78 -3.99 5.32
C VAL A 163 -7.52 -3.20 6.40
N ALA A 164 -7.13 -1.96 6.60
CA ALA A 164 -7.74 -1.00 7.52
C ALA A 164 -7.66 0.41 6.94
N THR A 165 -8.44 1.32 7.48
CA THR A 165 -8.39 2.75 7.18
C THR A 165 -8.38 3.55 8.49
N SER A 166 -8.22 4.87 8.42
CA SER A 166 -8.36 5.71 9.61
C SER A 166 -9.32 6.88 9.38
N LEU A 167 -10.10 7.17 10.40
CA LEU A 167 -10.99 8.33 10.44
C LEU A 167 -10.87 9.04 11.78
N ARG A 168 -10.57 10.35 11.76
CA ARG A 168 -10.43 11.19 12.96
C ARG A 168 -9.46 10.59 14.01
N GLY A 169 -8.34 10.02 13.53
CA GLY A 169 -7.31 9.43 14.40
C GLY A 169 -7.67 8.07 15.01
N ARG A 170 -8.67 7.39 14.48
CA ARG A 170 -9.11 6.06 14.93
C ARG A 170 -9.05 5.07 13.78
N VAL A 171 -8.59 3.85 14.06
CA VAL A 171 -8.62 2.72 13.12
C VAL A 171 -10.07 2.37 12.79
N ARG A 172 -10.32 2.01 11.53
CA ARG A 172 -11.63 1.62 11.01
C ARG A 172 -11.52 0.43 10.07
N ARG A 173 -12.61 -0.30 9.89
CA ARG A 173 -12.75 -1.25 8.77
C ARG A 173 -12.71 -0.50 7.44
N PRO A 174 -12.18 -1.12 6.39
CA PRO A 174 -12.38 -0.61 5.04
C PRO A 174 -13.87 -0.67 4.65
N PRO A 175 -14.32 0.09 3.63
CA PRO A 175 -15.70 0.03 3.17
C PRO A 175 -16.08 -1.37 2.65
N LYS A 176 -17.17 -1.94 3.15
CA LYS A 176 -17.64 -3.28 2.77
C LYS A 176 -17.89 -3.42 1.26
N VAL A 177 -18.27 -2.33 0.60
CA VAL A 177 -18.60 -2.32 -0.85
C VAL A 177 -17.38 -2.56 -1.76
N VAL A 178 -16.18 -2.37 -1.25
CA VAL A 178 -14.91 -2.64 -1.94
C VAL A 178 -14.06 -3.72 -1.25
N THR A 179 -14.62 -4.39 -0.24
CA THR A 179 -13.96 -5.47 0.51
C THR A 179 -14.81 -6.73 0.42
N PRO A 180 -14.59 -7.58 -0.59
CA PRO A 180 -15.43 -8.75 -0.87
C PRO A 180 -15.53 -9.73 0.29
N ASP A 181 -14.43 -9.96 1.01
CA ASP A 181 -14.38 -10.86 2.17
C ASP A 181 -14.01 -10.09 3.44
N MET A 182 -15.02 -9.46 4.05
CA MET A 182 -14.83 -8.73 5.30
C MET A 182 -14.43 -9.65 6.47
N THR A 183 -14.90 -10.89 6.47
CA THR A 183 -14.57 -11.86 7.54
C THR A 183 -13.09 -12.17 7.55
N THR A 184 -12.53 -12.50 6.40
CA THR A 184 -11.09 -12.72 6.25
C THR A 184 -10.30 -11.43 6.50
N ASN A 185 -10.81 -10.27 6.06
CA ASN A 185 -10.17 -8.99 6.33
C ASN A 185 -10.07 -8.68 7.84
N GLU A 186 -11.14 -8.96 8.60
CA GLU A 186 -11.13 -8.80 10.06
C GLU A 186 -10.14 -9.77 10.74
N ALA A 187 -10.04 -11.01 10.26
CA ALA A 187 -9.02 -11.94 10.74
C ALA A 187 -7.60 -11.41 10.46
N SER A 188 -7.37 -10.83 9.29
CA SER A 188 -6.11 -10.16 8.94
C SER A 188 -5.83 -8.97 9.87
N MET A 189 -6.82 -8.16 10.20
CA MET A 189 -6.68 -7.06 11.16
C MET A 189 -6.32 -7.56 12.56
N ARG A 190 -6.96 -8.64 13.06
CA ARG A 190 -6.60 -9.25 14.36
C ARG A 190 -5.15 -9.72 14.37
N ARG A 191 -4.70 -10.38 13.29
CA ARG A 191 -3.32 -10.85 13.15
C ARG A 191 -2.31 -9.69 13.12
N LEU A 192 -2.62 -8.58 12.45
CA LEU A 192 -1.78 -7.37 12.49
C LEU A 192 -1.72 -6.75 13.89
N ALA A 193 -2.79 -6.82 14.67
CA ALA A 193 -2.83 -6.32 16.04
C ALA A 193 -1.83 -7.02 16.99
N GLU A 194 -1.38 -8.23 16.64
CA GLU A 194 -0.35 -8.98 17.37
C GLU A 194 1.07 -8.49 17.08
N LYS A 195 1.26 -7.69 16.03
CA LYS A 195 2.58 -7.18 15.64
C LYS A 195 2.98 -5.95 16.46
N ALA A 196 4.29 -5.75 16.59
CA ALA A 196 4.85 -4.56 17.22
C ALA A 196 5.08 -3.48 16.14
N PHE A 197 4.46 -2.32 16.32
CA PHE A 197 4.71 -1.12 15.52
C PHE A 197 4.27 0.13 16.27
N ASP A 198 5.01 1.22 16.13
CA ASP A 198 4.69 2.50 16.76
C ASP A 198 4.01 3.47 15.79
N VAL A 199 4.12 3.19 14.49
CA VAL A 199 3.55 3.98 13.40
C VAL A 199 2.72 3.08 12.50
N VAL A 200 1.53 3.54 12.09
CA VAL A 200 0.75 2.91 11.01
C VAL A 200 0.29 3.97 10.01
N VAL A 201 0.48 3.65 8.73
CA VAL A 201 0.01 4.43 7.59
C VAL A 201 -0.96 3.58 6.77
N PHE A 202 -1.90 4.23 6.08
CA PHE A 202 -3.02 3.58 5.40
C PHE A 202 -3.09 4.04 3.94
N GLY A 203 -3.66 3.22 3.09
CA GLY A 203 -4.05 3.65 1.75
C GLY A 203 -5.05 4.80 1.81
N HIS A 204 -5.97 4.76 2.78
CA HIS A 204 -6.96 5.81 3.00
C HIS A 204 -7.01 6.27 4.46
N GLY A 205 -6.95 7.60 4.66
CA GLY A 205 -7.02 8.20 5.98
C GLY A 205 -5.65 8.62 6.53
N LYS A 206 -5.64 9.21 7.72
CA LYS A 206 -4.43 9.80 8.32
C LYS A 206 -3.59 8.75 9.03
N ALA A 207 -2.28 8.87 8.92
CA ALA A 207 -1.32 8.10 9.72
C ALA A 207 -1.56 8.26 11.23
N LEU A 208 -1.27 7.21 11.97
CA LEU A 208 -1.21 7.23 13.43
C LEU A 208 0.25 7.04 13.85
N VAL A 209 0.76 7.99 14.61
CA VAL A 209 2.14 8.02 15.11
C VAL A 209 2.11 7.99 16.65
N GLY A 210 2.95 7.14 17.22
CA GLY A 210 3.01 6.91 18.66
C GLY A 210 1.89 6.02 19.17
N GLY A 211 2.22 4.85 19.70
CA GLY A 211 1.27 3.88 20.27
C GLY A 211 0.28 3.31 19.23
N ALA A 212 0.67 3.24 17.96
CA ALA A 212 -0.22 2.81 16.88
C ALA A 212 -0.69 1.35 17.05
N ALA A 213 0.20 0.45 17.48
CA ALA A 213 -0.16 -0.95 17.74
C ALA A 213 -1.23 -1.07 18.83
N GLN A 214 -1.17 -0.25 19.90
CA GLN A 214 -2.19 -0.29 20.93
C GLN A 214 -3.56 0.14 20.39
N ARG A 215 -3.61 1.24 19.62
CA ARG A 215 -4.87 1.69 18.99
C ARG A 215 -5.43 0.65 18.00
N PHE A 216 -4.54 -0.08 17.34
CA PHE A 216 -4.93 -1.16 16.44
C PHE A 216 -5.50 -2.35 17.22
N ARG A 217 -4.87 -2.75 18.35
CA ARG A 217 -5.36 -3.78 19.27
C ARG A 217 -6.71 -3.42 19.86
N ASP A 218 -6.86 -2.19 20.37
CA ASP A 218 -8.13 -1.71 20.96
C ASP A 218 -9.28 -1.78 19.94
N PHE A 219 -8.99 -1.48 18.68
CA PHE A 219 -9.96 -1.62 17.62
C PHE A 219 -10.24 -3.09 17.30
N ALA A 220 -9.20 -3.92 17.15
CA ALA A 220 -9.31 -5.34 16.78
C ALA A 220 -10.06 -6.16 17.83
N ALA A 221 -9.98 -5.79 19.11
CA ALA A 221 -10.71 -6.43 20.19
C ALA A 221 -12.24 -6.26 20.08
N ASN A 222 -12.72 -5.34 19.24
CA ASN A 222 -14.14 -5.04 19.03
C ASN A 222 -14.63 -5.44 17.60
N LEU A 223 -13.85 -6.28 16.89
CA LEU A 223 -14.19 -6.81 15.55
C LEU A 223 -15.12 -8.02 15.65
#